data_1f7560eda0b43b6547293cfee739a6e1
#
_entry.id   1f7560eda0b43b6547293cfee739a6e1
#
_cell.length_a   1.000
_cell.length_b   1.000
_cell.length_c   1.000
_cell.angle_alpha   90.00
_cell.angle_beta   90.00
_cell.angle_gamma   90.00
#
_symmetry.space_group_name_H-M   'P 1'
#
loop_
_entity.id
_entity.type
_entity.pdbx_description
1 polymer ?
#
loop_
_entity_poly.entity_id
_entity_poly.type
_entity_poly.pdbx_seq_one_letter_code
_entity_poly.pdbx_strand_id
1 'polypeptide(L)'
;MRTASRLCLAIGILLAAAFVLFGRLGTVRTAFAWSFLRPSLPLQVSTVPSNGDTTPYGLASVPLGFPSHSAISTGELLVSNFNSSTAAGQGTTIITVNPNTGRTGLFFQGTSPIGFTLALTIAKAGLVFAGSLPTSTSGSPEPGPLDVFDRNGNLLMQLGSSDSVGGPWGMALHDRGSTAQLFVSNIFDIKGNFAGSITRLDVSLSPSGITVLDAITIASGYSSAPDTAGTVVGPAGLAYDSANDVLYVAAEGDDAIYKLKGAGHATGDLGKGQVIYDDHTVLHGPLGLIFAPNGDLITANADPAHFPPSATDPSEIVEITPDGTFVRKFSIDPNPGSAFAMAINNKDRFSDQFVYVDDFVSDCTIWSLSTSKLP
;
A
#
# COMPACT_ATOMS: atom_id res chain seq x y z
N MET A 1 -71.81 9.20 7.41
CA MET A 1 -70.56 9.79 7.96
C MET A 1 -69.64 8.76 8.66
N ARG A 2 -69.62 7.48 8.27
CA ARG A 2 -68.71 6.44 8.87
C ARG A 2 -67.69 5.79 7.89
N THR A 3 -67.68 6.20 6.64
CA THR A 3 -66.83 5.62 5.60
C THR A 3 -65.58 6.46 5.28
N ALA A 4 -65.54 7.72 5.59
CA ALA A 4 -64.39 8.60 5.33
C ALA A 4 -63.25 8.45 6.35
N SER A 5 -63.57 8.06 7.61
CA SER A 5 -62.60 7.91 8.69
C SER A 5 -61.70 6.66 8.58
N ARG A 6 -62.13 5.61 7.86
CA ARG A 6 -61.33 4.39 7.68
C ARG A 6 -60.33 4.49 6.51
N LEU A 7 -60.56 5.37 5.56
CA LEU A 7 -59.67 5.57 4.41
C LEU A 7 -58.43 6.40 4.79
N CYS A 8 -58.58 7.36 5.68
CA CYS A 8 -57.44 8.17 6.17
C CYS A 8 -56.48 7.37 7.07
N LEU A 9 -56.98 6.36 7.80
CA LEU A 9 -56.14 5.54 8.66
C LEU A 9 -55.31 4.52 7.83
N ALA A 10 -55.85 4.00 6.74
CA ALA A 10 -55.16 3.08 5.87
C ALA A 10 -54.05 3.75 5.05
N ILE A 11 -54.23 5.00 4.63
CA ILE A 11 -53.22 5.79 3.90
C ILE A 11 -52.12 6.21 4.86
N GLY A 12 -52.40 6.55 6.10
CA GLY A 12 -51.40 6.89 7.11
C GLY A 12 -50.46 5.74 7.47
N ILE A 13 -50.99 4.50 7.52
CA ILE A 13 -50.21 3.29 7.83
C ILE A 13 -49.34 2.89 6.62
N LEU A 14 -49.80 3.08 5.39
CA LEU A 14 -49.05 2.79 4.19
C LEU A 14 -47.89 3.80 4.00
N LEU A 15 -48.06 5.07 4.35
CA LEU A 15 -46.98 6.08 4.32
C LEU A 15 -45.97 5.86 5.44
N ALA A 16 -46.37 5.41 6.63
CA ALA A 16 -45.44 5.06 7.69
C ALA A 16 -44.63 3.79 7.38
N ALA A 17 -45.21 2.80 6.73
CA ALA A 17 -44.49 1.60 6.29
C ALA A 17 -43.51 1.90 5.13
N ALA A 18 -43.84 2.82 4.22
CA ALA A 18 -42.93 3.27 3.18
C ALA A 18 -41.69 4.02 3.77
N PHE A 19 -41.90 4.83 4.81
CA PHE A 19 -40.78 5.55 5.46
C PHE A 19 -39.83 4.61 6.24
N VAL A 20 -40.33 3.48 6.78
CA VAL A 20 -39.47 2.49 7.47
C VAL A 20 -38.72 1.60 6.46
N LEU A 21 -39.23 1.40 5.24
CA LEU A 21 -38.53 0.65 4.20
C LEU A 21 -37.46 1.50 3.48
N PHE A 22 -37.62 2.84 3.39
CA PHE A 22 -36.62 3.72 2.78
C PHE A 22 -35.52 4.20 3.75
N GLY A 23 -35.69 4.00 5.06
CA GLY A 23 -34.70 4.36 6.08
C GLY A 23 -33.49 3.41 6.19
N ARG A 24 -33.40 2.38 5.34
CA ARG A 24 -32.26 1.46 5.23
C ARG A 24 -31.63 1.40 3.83
N LEU A 25 -31.83 2.41 3.01
CA LEU A 25 -30.96 2.63 1.86
C LEU A 25 -29.62 3.13 2.44
N GLY A 26 -28.69 2.19 2.65
CA GLY A 26 -27.33 2.50 2.95
C GLY A 26 -26.86 3.56 1.96
N THR A 27 -26.15 4.56 2.43
CA THR A 27 -25.49 5.56 1.59
C THR A 27 -24.74 4.81 0.49
N VAL A 28 -25.18 4.99 -0.76
CA VAL A 28 -24.48 4.43 -1.91
C VAL A 28 -23.10 5.10 -1.90
N ARG A 29 -22.07 4.36 -1.47
CA ARG A 29 -20.69 4.83 -1.51
C ARG A 29 -20.31 4.95 -2.97
N THR A 30 -19.91 6.13 -3.39
CA THR A 30 -19.44 6.37 -4.74
C THR A 30 -18.04 5.77 -4.86
N ALA A 31 -17.85 4.87 -5.82
CA ALA A 31 -16.54 4.30 -6.09
C ALA A 31 -15.51 5.41 -6.40
N PHE A 32 -14.37 5.35 -5.72
CA PHE A 32 -13.34 6.37 -5.80
C PHE A 32 -12.78 6.55 -7.22
N ALA A 33 -12.46 5.45 -7.89
CA ALA A 33 -11.67 5.46 -9.11
C ALA A 33 -12.25 6.27 -10.27
N TRP A 34 -13.56 6.50 -10.32
CA TRP A 34 -14.20 7.18 -11.46
C TRP A 34 -14.82 8.52 -11.13
N SER A 35 -15.22 8.74 -9.91
CA SER A 35 -15.89 10.01 -9.53
C SER A 35 -14.90 11.16 -9.34
N PHE A 36 -13.61 10.87 -9.18
CA PHE A 36 -12.59 11.86 -8.84
C PHE A 36 -11.53 12.07 -9.91
N LEU A 37 -11.29 11.09 -10.79
CA LEU A 37 -10.32 11.25 -11.86
C LEU A 37 -10.80 12.30 -12.87
N ARG A 38 -10.00 13.33 -13.10
CA ARG A 38 -10.26 14.28 -14.17
C ARG A 38 -10.04 13.60 -15.52
N PRO A 39 -10.76 13.97 -16.58
CA PRO A 39 -10.55 13.47 -17.93
C PRO A 39 -9.27 14.07 -18.56
N SER A 40 -8.19 14.20 -17.82
CA SER A 40 -6.88 14.63 -18.29
C SER A 40 -5.98 13.42 -18.43
N LEU A 41 -5.06 13.48 -19.41
CA LEU A 41 -4.02 12.44 -19.49
C LEU A 41 -3.17 12.45 -18.22
N PRO A 42 -2.79 11.29 -17.69
CA PRO A 42 -1.88 11.22 -16.56
C PRO A 42 -0.49 11.73 -16.94
N LEU A 43 0.26 12.20 -15.96
CA LEU A 43 1.69 12.42 -16.10
C LEU A 43 2.39 11.08 -15.87
N GLN A 44 3.11 10.58 -16.86
CA GLN A 44 3.96 9.40 -16.76
C GLN A 44 5.42 9.84 -16.65
N VAL A 45 6.15 9.24 -15.71
CA VAL A 45 7.52 9.61 -15.39
C VAL A 45 8.35 8.35 -15.24
N SER A 46 9.40 8.22 -16.06
CA SER A 46 10.32 7.08 -15.93
C SER A 46 11.01 7.10 -14.57
N THR A 47 11.05 5.93 -13.93
CA THR A 47 11.68 5.73 -12.62
C THR A 47 13.12 5.22 -12.73
N VAL A 48 13.64 5.06 -13.95
CA VAL A 48 14.97 4.53 -14.23
C VAL A 48 16.05 5.60 -13.99
N PRO A 49 16.90 5.46 -12.96
CA PRO A 49 18.00 6.38 -12.71
C PRO A 49 19.19 6.09 -13.62
N SER A 50 20.25 6.90 -13.49
CA SER A 50 21.45 6.81 -14.35
C SER A 50 22.24 5.51 -14.24
N ASN A 51 22.11 4.75 -13.14
CA ASN A 51 22.72 3.44 -12.97
C ASN A 51 21.91 2.31 -13.65
N GLY A 52 20.71 2.62 -14.16
CA GLY A 52 19.88 1.68 -14.90
C GLY A 52 19.01 0.75 -14.03
N ASP A 53 18.85 1.02 -12.73
CA ASP A 53 17.90 0.27 -11.89
C ASP A 53 16.47 0.42 -12.43
N THR A 54 15.68 -0.62 -12.32
CA THR A 54 14.32 -0.74 -12.90
C THR A 54 13.35 -1.35 -11.89
N THR A 55 12.13 -1.60 -12.37
CA THR A 55 11.10 -2.32 -11.59
C THR A 55 10.78 -1.58 -10.28
N PRO A 56 10.06 -0.45 -10.38
CA PRO A 56 9.68 0.33 -9.21
C PRO A 56 8.63 -0.42 -8.40
N TYR A 57 8.94 -0.76 -7.15
CA TYR A 57 8.02 -1.46 -6.25
C TYR A 57 7.45 -0.55 -5.18
N GLY A 58 8.29 0.23 -4.48
CA GLY A 58 7.85 1.09 -3.41
C GLY A 58 7.48 2.50 -3.88
N LEU A 59 6.47 3.08 -3.25
CA LEU A 59 6.00 4.44 -3.51
C LEU A 59 5.54 5.10 -2.22
N ALA A 60 6.06 6.28 -1.93
CA ALA A 60 5.61 7.08 -0.80
C ALA A 60 5.54 8.57 -1.16
N SER A 61 4.52 9.27 -0.64
CA SER A 61 4.41 10.73 -0.74
C SER A 61 5.00 11.40 0.49
N VAL A 62 5.79 12.46 0.29
CA VAL A 62 6.34 13.26 1.39
C VAL A 62 5.20 14.01 2.09
N PRO A 63 4.94 13.72 3.38
CA PRO A 63 3.75 14.21 4.07
C PRO A 63 3.77 15.70 4.34
N LEU A 64 2.58 16.29 4.52
CA LEU A 64 2.44 17.65 5.04
C LEU A 64 3.10 17.77 6.43
N GLY A 65 3.89 18.83 6.63
CA GLY A 65 4.63 19.07 7.86
C GLY A 65 5.99 18.38 7.92
N PHE A 66 6.47 17.80 6.81
CA PHE A 66 7.83 17.31 6.70
C PHE A 66 8.84 18.45 6.91
N PRO A 67 10.00 18.22 7.56
CA PRO A 67 10.96 19.27 7.86
C PRO A 67 11.45 20.02 6.62
N SER A 68 11.55 21.34 6.72
CA SER A 68 12.15 22.16 5.69
C SER A 68 13.68 21.95 5.60
N HIS A 69 14.30 22.40 4.52
CA HIS A 69 15.74 22.23 4.26
C HIS A 69 16.18 20.76 4.23
N SER A 70 15.39 19.93 3.56
CA SER A 70 15.63 18.53 3.30
C SER A 70 15.92 18.30 1.82
N ALA A 71 16.49 17.15 1.46
CA ALA A 71 16.69 16.74 0.07
C ALA A 71 15.36 16.50 -0.67
N ILE A 72 14.27 16.28 0.08
CA ILE A 72 12.91 16.08 -0.43
C ILE A 72 11.94 17.11 0.19
N SER A 73 10.89 17.44 -0.54
CA SER A 73 9.91 18.46 -0.16
C SER A 73 8.52 17.87 -0.07
N THR A 74 7.68 18.46 0.78
CA THR A 74 6.26 18.08 0.91
C THR A 74 5.59 17.93 -0.47
N GLY A 75 4.91 16.81 -0.66
CA GLY A 75 4.20 16.47 -1.90
C GLY A 75 5.10 15.91 -3.02
N GLU A 76 6.40 15.83 -2.85
CA GLU A 76 7.25 15.01 -3.71
C GLU A 76 7.00 13.53 -3.42
N LEU A 77 7.34 12.70 -4.38
CA LEU A 77 7.22 11.25 -4.26
C LEU A 77 8.62 10.64 -4.14
N LEU A 78 8.74 9.59 -3.32
CA LEU A 78 9.85 8.67 -3.35
C LEU A 78 9.41 7.38 -4.04
N VAL A 79 10.26 6.86 -4.91
CA VAL A 79 10.07 5.59 -5.61
C VAL A 79 11.33 4.75 -5.42
N SER A 80 11.17 3.49 -4.98
CA SER A 80 12.26 2.55 -4.82
C SER A 80 12.28 1.52 -5.94
N ASN A 81 13.47 1.18 -6.45
CA ASN A 81 13.67 0.22 -7.52
C ASN A 81 14.14 -1.13 -6.97
N PHE A 82 13.47 -2.21 -7.39
CA PHE A 82 13.76 -3.56 -6.93
C PHE A 82 14.88 -4.23 -7.73
N ASN A 83 14.89 -4.06 -9.06
CA ASN A 83 15.85 -4.71 -9.94
C ASN A 83 17.01 -3.78 -10.29
N SER A 84 18.19 -4.36 -10.46
CA SER A 84 19.25 -3.69 -11.22
C SER A 84 19.00 -3.85 -12.73
N SER A 85 19.78 -3.17 -13.57
CA SER A 85 19.70 -3.33 -15.03
C SER A 85 20.01 -4.76 -15.52
N THR A 86 20.50 -5.64 -14.66
CA THR A 86 20.98 -6.98 -15.03
C THR A 86 20.39 -8.12 -14.23
N ALA A 87 19.79 -7.85 -13.06
CA ALA A 87 19.31 -8.92 -12.18
C ALA A 87 18.16 -8.45 -11.27
N ALA A 88 17.19 -9.35 -11.08
CA ALA A 88 16.09 -9.15 -10.14
C ALA A 88 16.59 -9.08 -8.69
N GLY A 89 15.94 -8.25 -7.86
CA GLY A 89 16.27 -8.09 -6.45
C GLY A 89 17.64 -7.49 -6.16
N GLN A 90 18.25 -6.82 -7.14
CA GLN A 90 19.57 -6.21 -7.01
C GLN A 90 19.57 -4.69 -7.24
N GLY A 91 18.40 -4.07 -7.28
CA GLY A 91 18.26 -2.61 -7.33
C GLY A 91 18.84 -1.96 -6.08
N THR A 92 19.39 -0.78 -6.25
CA THR A 92 20.15 -0.07 -5.21
C THR A 92 19.61 1.32 -4.94
N THR A 93 18.57 1.77 -5.67
CA THR A 93 18.20 3.17 -5.70
C THR A 93 16.80 3.45 -5.13
N ILE A 94 16.70 4.60 -4.46
CA ILE A 94 15.46 5.32 -4.20
C ILE A 94 15.57 6.66 -4.91
N ILE A 95 14.60 7.00 -5.75
CA ILE A 95 14.57 8.26 -6.50
C ILE A 95 13.46 9.18 -5.98
N THR A 96 13.60 10.46 -6.26
CA THR A 96 12.54 11.46 -6.09
C THR A 96 11.80 11.67 -7.40
N VAL A 97 10.50 11.92 -7.33
CA VAL A 97 9.68 12.36 -8.46
C VAL A 97 8.89 13.59 -8.04
N ASN A 98 9.03 14.69 -8.79
CA ASN A 98 8.19 15.86 -8.61
C ASN A 98 6.89 15.64 -9.40
N PRO A 99 5.73 15.49 -8.73
CA PRO A 99 4.49 15.08 -9.38
C PRO A 99 3.83 16.15 -10.24
N ASN A 100 4.38 17.38 -10.26
CA ASN A 100 3.86 18.47 -11.10
C ASN A 100 4.65 18.67 -12.37
N THR A 101 5.93 18.35 -12.33
CA THR A 101 6.86 18.65 -13.42
C THR A 101 7.44 17.40 -14.07
N GLY A 102 7.28 16.23 -13.46
CA GLY A 102 7.91 14.97 -13.87
C GLY A 102 9.44 14.95 -13.69
N ARG A 103 10.02 15.93 -12.98
CA ARG A 103 11.47 15.92 -12.72
C ARG A 103 11.79 14.85 -11.70
N THR A 104 12.84 14.08 -12.00
CA THR A 104 13.38 13.05 -11.10
C THR A 104 14.71 13.48 -10.52
N GLY A 105 15.06 12.91 -9.38
CA GLY A 105 16.35 13.07 -8.72
C GLY A 105 16.73 11.80 -7.97
N LEU A 106 17.95 11.71 -7.51
CA LEU A 106 18.41 10.61 -6.67
C LEU A 106 18.23 11.00 -5.20
N PHE A 107 17.52 10.14 -4.42
CA PHE A 107 17.45 10.28 -2.97
C PHE A 107 18.52 9.42 -2.28
N PHE A 108 18.64 8.16 -2.71
CA PHE A 108 19.64 7.22 -2.18
C PHE A 108 20.14 6.28 -3.28
N GLN A 109 21.41 5.92 -3.18
CA GLN A 109 22.01 4.83 -3.98
C GLN A 109 22.99 4.05 -3.11
N GLY A 110 22.71 2.75 -2.96
CA GLY A 110 23.59 1.80 -2.30
C GLY A 110 24.77 1.37 -3.17
N THR A 111 25.74 0.73 -2.53
CA THR A 111 26.97 0.21 -3.18
C THR A 111 26.93 -1.31 -3.38
N SER A 112 25.92 -1.99 -2.87
CA SER A 112 25.69 -3.44 -2.97
C SER A 112 24.22 -3.71 -3.25
N PRO A 113 23.87 -4.89 -3.77
CA PRO A 113 22.47 -5.28 -3.98
C PRO A 113 21.62 -5.08 -2.72
N ILE A 114 20.45 -4.46 -2.89
CA ILE A 114 19.49 -4.19 -1.81
C ILE A 114 18.13 -4.81 -2.13
N GLY A 115 17.63 -4.65 -3.38
CA GLY A 115 16.32 -5.11 -3.78
C GLY A 115 15.23 -4.43 -2.96
N PHE A 116 15.06 -3.11 -3.13
CA PHE A 116 14.04 -2.35 -2.43
C PHE A 116 12.63 -2.84 -2.79
N THR A 117 11.84 -3.10 -1.77
CA THR A 117 10.49 -3.67 -1.89
C THR A 117 9.40 -2.59 -1.96
N LEU A 118 8.13 -2.99 -1.93
CA LEU A 118 7.03 -2.03 -1.84
C LEU A 118 6.89 -1.42 -0.42
N ALA A 119 7.62 -1.92 0.58
CA ALA A 119 7.70 -1.32 1.91
C ALA A 119 8.47 0.01 1.87
N LEU A 120 7.80 1.10 1.56
CA LEU A 120 8.36 2.45 1.56
C LEU A 120 7.39 3.41 2.24
N THR A 121 7.84 4.15 3.26
CA THR A 121 7.03 5.16 3.94
C THR A 121 7.88 6.28 4.53
N ILE A 122 7.23 7.41 4.87
CA ILE A 122 7.89 8.64 5.31
C ILE A 122 7.21 9.19 6.56
N ALA A 123 7.97 9.35 7.63
CA ALA A 123 7.49 9.98 8.86
C ALA A 123 7.71 11.50 8.85
N LYS A 124 6.77 12.24 9.45
CA LYS A 124 6.85 13.71 9.62
C LYS A 124 8.07 14.16 10.42
N ALA A 125 8.65 13.26 11.21
CA ALA A 125 9.90 13.52 11.94
C ALA A 125 11.14 13.69 11.01
N GLY A 126 10.99 13.47 9.70
CA GLY A 126 12.07 13.58 8.74
C GLY A 126 12.82 12.26 8.52
N LEU A 127 12.15 11.14 8.72
CA LEU A 127 12.71 9.82 8.49
C LEU A 127 12.00 9.12 7.32
N VAL A 128 12.76 8.35 6.57
CA VAL A 128 12.28 7.49 5.49
C VAL A 128 12.59 6.04 5.85
N PHE A 129 11.62 5.16 5.68
CA PHE A 129 11.74 3.73 5.93
C PHE A 129 11.57 2.99 4.61
N ALA A 130 12.51 2.09 4.30
CA ALA A 130 12.45 1.26 3.10
C ALA A 130 12.78 -0.19 3.41
N GLY A 131 11.94 -1.10 2.97
CA GLY A 131 12.18 -2.53 3.07
C GLY A 131 13.10 -3.01 1.97
N SER A 132 13.88 -4.05 2.26
CA SER A 132 14.75 -4.69 1.29
C SER A 132 14.61 -6.21 1.29
N LEU A 133 14.80 -6.80 0.12
CA LEU A 133 14.78 -8.23 -0.13
C LEU A 133 15.75 -8.53 -1.27
N PRO A 134 17.07 -8.59 -0.97
CA PRO A 134 18.08 -8.85 -1.97
C PRO A 134 17.97 -10.28 -2.51
N THR A 135 18.50 -10.48 -3.69
CA THR A 135 18.73 -11.82 -4.23
C THR A 135 20.20 -12.17 -4.22
N SER A 136 20.49 -13.44 -3.98
CA SER A 136 21.84 -14.02 -4.13
C SER A 136 22.31 -13.97 -5.60
N THR A 137 23.54 -14.30 -5.83
CA THR A 137 24.10 -14.44 -7.21
C THR A 137 23.42 -15.56 -8.02
N SER A 138 22.73 -16.50 -7.38
CA SER A 138 21.93 -17.53 -8.02
C SER A 138 20.47 -17.10 -8.29
N GLY A 139 20.10 -15.85 -7.90
CA GLY A 139 18.73 -15.33 -8.04
C GLY A 139 17.78 -15.76 -6.90
N SER A 140 18.29 -16.45 -5.85
CA SER A 140 17.45 -16.83 -4.71
C SER A 140 17.19 -15.62 -3.80
N PRO A 141 15.94 -15.36 -3.38
CA PRO A 141 15.65 -14.27 -2.45
C PRO A 141 16.26 -14.56 -1.06
N GLU A 142 16.74 -13.50 -0.43
CA GLU A 142 17.37 -13.52 0.90
C GLU A 142 16.70 -12.54 1.85
N PRO A 143 16.67 -12.84 3.17
CA PRO A 143 16.14 -11.89 4.14
C PRO A 143 16.92 -10.58 4.12
N GLY A 144 16.27 -9.48 3.83
CA GLY A 144 16.80 -8.13 3.94
C GLY A 144 16.26 -7.38 5.15
N PRO A 145 16.90 -6.27 5.53
CA PRO A 145 16.48 -5.42 6.63
C PRO A 145 15.39 -4.42 6.22
N LEU A 146 14.86 -3.73 7.23
CA LEU A 146 14.18 -2.45 7.10
C LEU A 146 15.22 -1.35 7.29
N ASP A 147 15.47 -0.60 6.23
CA ASP A 147 16.41 0.53 6.22
C ASP A 147 15.74 1.80 6.72
N VAL A 148 16.45 2.57 7.56
CA VAL A 148 16.01 3.86 8.07
C VAL A 148 16.97 4.94 7.58
N PHE A 149 16.43 5.91 6.84
CA PHE A 149 17.19 7.03 6.30
C PHE A 149 16.78 8.35 6.97
N ASP A 150 17.69 9.30 6.99
CA ASP A 150 17.34 10.68 7.31
C ASP A 150 16.66 11.37 6.11
N ARG A 151 16.21 12.61 6.34
CA ARG A 151 15.55 13.46 5.32
C ARG A 151 16.44 13.84 4.12
N ASN A 152 17.75 13.53 4.17
CA ASN A 152 18.70 13.84 3.11
C ASN A 152 19.18 12.58 2.37
N GLY A 153 18.63 11.40 2.70
CA GLY A 153 19.00 10.14 2.07
C GLY A 153 20.20 9.46 2.70
N ASN A 154 20.67 9.89 3.89
CA ASN A 154 21.73 9.16 4.57
C ASN A 154 21.14 7.97 5.33
N LEU A 155 21.70 6.77 5.11
CA LEU A 155 21.31 5.57 5.87
C LEU A 155 21.79 5.74 7.33
N LEU A 156 20.84 5.68 8.26
CA LEU A 156 21.09 5.85 9.71
C LEU A 156 21.25 4.51 10.41
N MET A 157 20.37 3.55 10.10
CA MET A 157 20.34 2.25 10.75
C MET A 157 19.54 1.24 9.93
N GLN A 158 19.65 -0.04 10.31
CA GLN A 158 18.95 -1.16 9.71
C GLN A 158 18.34 -2.02 10.83
N LEU A 159 17.07 -2.40 10.66
CA LEU A 159 16.37 -3.33 11.54
C LEU A 159 16.28 -4.69 10.85
N GLY A 160 16.60 -5.75 11.56
CA GLY A 160 16.64 -7.11 11.03
C GLY A 160 15.98 -8.14 11.93
N SER A 161 16.49 -9.35 11.90
CA SER A 161 15.93 -10.49 12.65
C SER A 161 15.86 -10.27 14.16
N SER A 162 16.77 -9.48 14.74
CA SER A 162 16.73 -9.10 16.16
C SER A 162 15.49 -8.25 16.49
N ASP A 163 14.93 -7.57 15.51
CA ASP A 163 13.76 -6.72 15.63
C ASP A 163 12.50 -7.38 15.02
N SER A 164 12.55 -8.70 14.83
CA SER A 164 11.47 -9.48 14.19
C SER A 164 11.14 -9.04 12.77
N VAL A 165 12.13 -8.53 12.03
CA VAL A 165 12.03 -8.16 10.62
C VAL A 165 12.78 -9.16 9.76
N GLY A 166 12.10 -9.73 8.77
CA GLY A 166 12.65 -10.75 7.86
C GLY A 166 12.17 -10.55 6.43
N GLY A 167 12.91 -9.79 5.61
CA GLY A 167 12.50 -9.47 4.25
C GLY A 167 11.20 -8.67 4.21
N PRO A 168 11.21 -7.40 4.67
CA PRO A 168 10.03 -6.53 4.71
C PRO A 168 9.50 -6.29 3.30
N TRP A 169 8.28 -6.73 3.02
CA TRP A 169 7.67 -6.67 1.69
C TRP A 169 6.73 -5.50 1.53
N GLY A 170 5.89 -5.21 2.54
CA GLY A 170 5.02 -4.03 2.60
C GLY A 170 5.00 -3.40 3.98
N MET A 171 4.46 -2.19 4.11
CA MET A 171 4.48 -1.45 5.36
C MET A 171 3.31 -0.45 5.47
N ALA A 172 2.81 -0.27 6.70
CA ALA A 172 1.94 0.85 7.07
C ALA A 172 2.53 1.61 8.25
N LEU A 173 2.41 2.93 8.23
CA LEU A 173 2.90 3.82 9.28
C LEU A 173 1.73 4.51 10.00
N HIS A 174 1.68 4.39 11.31
CA HIS A 174 0.86 5.24 12.17
C HIS A 174 1.75 6.26 12.88
N ASP A 175 1.94 7.41 12.25
CA ASP A 175 2.79 8.50 12.74
C ASP A 175 2.07 9.34 13.81
N ARG A 176 2.62 9.37 15.02
CA ARG A 176 2.14 10.15 16.18
C ARG A 176 3.07 11.33 16.51
N GLY A 177 3.96 11.70 15.59
CA GLY A 177 4.94 12.78 15.77
C GLY A 177 6.26 12.31 16.36
N SER A 178 6.39 12.27 17.70
CA SER A 178 7.61 11.79 18.39
C SER A 178 7.65 10.27 18.55
N THR A 179 6.57 9.57 18.28
CA THR A 179 6.46 8.11 18.28
C THR A 179 5.71 7.65 17.04
N ALA A 180 5.88 6.39 16.68
CA ALA A 180 5.11 5.77 15.61
C ALA A 180 4.89 4.28 15.88
N GLN A 181 3.91 3.71 15.18
CA GLN A 181 3.78 2.27 14.96
C GLN A 181 4.04 1.99 13.49
N LEU A 182 4.99 1.11 13.24
CA LEU A 182 5.25 0.54 11.93
C LEU A 182 4.68 -0.87 11.90
N PHE A 183 3.78 -1.14 10.97
CA PHE A 183 3.32 -2.47 10.66
C PHE A 183 4.09 -2.93 9.43
N VAL A 184 4.79 -4.04 9.54
CA VAL A 184 5.70 -4.55 8.50
C VAL A 184 5.27 -5.96 8.13
N SER A 185 4.95 -6.19 6.87
CA SER A 185 4.77 -7.56 6.35
C SER A 185 6.13 -8.16 6.02
N ASN A 186 6.34 -9.39 6.45
CA ASN A 186 7.60 -10.11 6.30
C ASN A 186 7.38 -11.35 5.42
N ILE A 187 8.33 -11.60 4.53
CA ILE A 187 8.39 -12.82 3.71
C ILE A 187 9.02 -13.99 4.49
N PHE A 188 9.99 -13.68 5.34
CA PHE A 188 10.75 -14.70 6.08
C PHE A 188 10.50 -14.58 7.60
N ASP A 189 10.67 -15.71 8.28
CA ASP A 189 10.86 -15.71 9.73
C ASP A 189 12.26 -15.21 10.12
N ILE A 190 12.50 -15.07 11.42
CA ILE A 190 13.80 -14.64 11.95
C ILE A 190 14.96 -15.65 11.71
N LYS A 191 14.67 -16.83 11.19
CA LYS A 191 15.64 -17.87 10.82
C LYS A 191 15.89 -17.91 9.32
N GLY A 192 15.18 -17.07 8.53
CA GLY A 192 15.29 -17.04 7.09
C GLY A 192 14.46 -18.09 6.35
N ASN A 193 13.47 -18.71 6.99
CA ASN A 193 12.53 -19.59 6.30
C ASN A 193 11.34 -18.76 5.77
N PHE A 194 10.80 -19.15 4.64
CA PHE A 194 9.54 -18.57 4.14
C PHE A 194 8.43 -18.76 5.15
N ALA A 195 7.93 -17.66 5.71
CA ALA A 195 6.90 -17.66 6.74
C ALA A 195 6.24 -16.28 6.80
N GLY A 196 5.18 -16.09 6.04
CA GLY A 196 4.45 -14.82 5.96
C GLY A 196 3.91 -14.37 7.31
N SER A 197 4.32 -13.19 7.75
CA SER A 197 3.93 -12.62 9.05
C SER A 197 3.83 -11.10 9.01
N ILE A 198 3.19 -10.53 10.04
CA ILE A 198 3.16 -9.07 10.26
C ILE A 198 3.80 -8.77 11.61
N THR A 199 4.82 -7.92 11.59
CA THR A 199 5.44 -7.37 12.81
C THR A 199 4.94 -5.95 13.04
N ARG A 200 4.53 -5.63 14.26
CA ARG A 200 4.37 -4.25 14.73
C ARG A 200 5.63 -3.82 15.48
N LEU A 201 6.21 -2.70 15.05
CA LEU A 201 7.30 -2.02 15.73
C LEU A 201 6.73 -0.75 16.36
N ASP A 202 6.78 -0.66 17.68
CA ASP A 202 6.53 0.58 18.40
C ASP A 202 7.87 1.32 18.54
N VAL A 203 7.96 2.55 18.02
CA VAL A 203 9.22 3.28 17.94
C VAL A 203 9.11 4.71 18.47
N SER A 204 10.18 5.21 19.07
CA SER A 204 10.37 6.65 19.22
C SER A 204 11.14 7.20 18.02
N LEU A 205 10.77 8.42 17.57
CA LEU A 205 11.31 9.06 16.40
C LEU A 205 12.18 10.25 16.81
N SER A 206 13.35 10.38 16.19
CA SER A 206 14.20 11.57 16.28
C SER A 206 14.87 11.84 14.91
N PRO A 207 15.35 13.06 14.64
CA PRO A 207 16.05 13.35 13.39
C PRO A 207 17.32 12.51 13.14
N SER A 208 17.86 11.86 14.17
CA SER A 208 19.05 11.00 14.12
C SER A 208 18.75 9.52 14.02
N GLY A 209 17.46 9.13 13.90
CA GLY A 209 17.02 7.74 13.80
C GLY A 209 15.88 7.39 14.74
N ILE A 210 15.69 6.10 14.97
CA ILE A 210 14.63 5.58 15.83
C ILE A 210 15.22 4.82 17.01
N THR A 211 14.40 4.64 18.05
CA THR A 211 14.61 3.63 19.09
C THR A 211 13.40 2.70 19.05
N VAL A 212 13.65 1.41 18.87
CA VAL A 212 12.60 0.38 18.98
C VAL A 212 12.23 0.25 20.44
N LEU A 213 10.98 0.49 20.77
CA LEU A 213 10.42 0.37 22.12
C LEU A 213 9.84 -1.02 22.34
N ASP A 214 9.25 -1.58 21.27
CA ASP A 214 8.67 -2.93 21.26
C ASP A 214 8.62 -3.46 19.82
N ALA A 215 8.76 -4.79 19.67
CA ALA A 215 8.71 -5.49 18.39
C ALA A 215 7.93 -6.80 18.57
N ILE A 216 6.71 -6.84 18.04
CA ILE A 216 5.78 -7.96 18.23
C ILE A 216 5.30 -8.49 16.89
N THR A 217 5.44 -9.80 16.65
CA THR A 217 4.69 -10.47 15.58
C THR A 217 3.23 -10.55 15.99
N ILE A 218 2.39 -9.76 15.31
CA ILE A 218 0.96 -9.61 15.62
C ILE A 218 0.06 -10.48 14.74
N ALA A 219 0.60 -11.01 13.64
CA ALA A 219 -0.12 -11.91 12.75
C ALA A 219 0.85 -12.85 12.04
N SER A 220 0.44 -14.09 11.80
CA SER A 220 1.25 -15.07 11.09
C SER A 220 0.40 -16.09 10.32
N GLY A 221 1.08 -16.95 9.55
CA GLY A 221 0.46 -18.04 8.81
C GLY A 221 -0.01 -17.65 7.40
N TYR A 222 0.32 -16.45 6.90
CA TYR A 222 0.11 -16.10 5.49
C TYR A 222 0.99 -16.96 4.58
N SER A 223 0.49 -17.34 3.42
CA SER A 223 1.29 -18.05 2.42
C SER A 223 2.49 -17.20 2.02
N SER A 224 3.66 -17.82 2.00
CA SER A 224 4.91 -17.19 1.58
C SER A 224 5.80 -18.23 0.92
N ALA A 225 6.30 -17.91 -0.28
CA ALA A 225 7.09 -18.82 -1.09
C ALA A 225 7.96 -18.05 -2.09
N PRO A 226 9.03 -18.69 -2.65
CA PRO A 226 9.67 -18.20 -3.85
C PRO A 226 8.68 -18.21 -5.00
N ASP A 227 8.78 -17.21 -5.86
CA ASP A 227 8.01 -17.13 -7.10
C ASP A 227 8.89 -16.87 -8.31
N THR A 228 8.50 -17.42 -9.46
CA THR A 228 9.27 -17.29 -10.69
C THR A 228 8.99 -16.01 -11.46
N ALA A 229 7.85 -15.39 -11.24
CA ALA A 229 7.46 -14.15 -11.89
C ALA A 229 7.86 -12.91 -11.08
N GLY A 230 7.55 -12.90 -9.77
CA GLY A 230 7.75 -11.75 -8.88
C GLY A 230 8.85 -11.92 -7.82
N THR A 231 9.69 -12.96 -7.91
CA THR A 231 10.74 -13.31 -6.94
C THR A 231 10.20 -14.00 -5.69
N VAL A 232 9.17 -13.48 -5.07
CA VAL A 232 8.47 -14.06 -3.91
C VAL A 232 6.99 -13.71 -3.95
N VAL A 233 6.17 -14.51 -3.27
CA VAL A 233 4.82 -14.17 -2.87
C VAL A 233 4.70 -14.19 -1.35
N GLY A 234 3.82 -13.36 -0.80
CA GLY A 234 3.61 -13.29 0.64
C GLY A 234 2.56 -12.26 1.06
N PRO A 235 2.46 -11.93 2.36
CA PRO A 235 1.71 -10.76 2.79
C PRO A 235 2.44 -9.51 2.28
N ALA A 236 1.69 -8.62 1.60
CA ALA A 236 2.24 -7.49 0.86
C ALA A 236 1.75 -6.16 1.44
N GLY A 237 0.88 -5.44 0.72
CA GLY A 237 0.41 -4.12 1.11
C GLY A 237 -0.38 -4.10 2.41
N LEU A 238 -0.16 -3.06 3.20
CA LEU A 238 -0.80 -2.85 4.49
C LEU A 238 -1.49 -1.49 4.54
N ALA A 239 -2.70 -1.43 5.11
CA ALA A 239 -3.41 -0.19 5.40
C ALA A 239 -3.97 -0.20 6.83
N TYR A 240 -3.61 0.79 7.64
CA TYR A 240 -4.03 0.84 9.04
C TYR A 240 -5.06 1.95 9.30
N ASP A 241 -6.24 1.55 9.77
CA ASP A 241 -7.27 2.45 10.29
C ASP A 241 -7.03 2.67 11.79
N SER A 242 -6.38 3.76 12.12
CA SER A 242 -6.07 4.11 13.51
C SER A 242 -7.29 4.52 14.33
N ALA A 243 -8.39 4.92 13.71
CA ALA A 243 -9.61 5.30 14.41
C ALA A 243 -10.37 4.08 14.96
N ASN A 244 -10.30 2.96 14.25
CA ASN A 244 -10.97 1.71 14.61
C ASN A 244 -10.01 0.62 15.09
N ASP A 245 -8.70 0.89 15.13
CA ASP A 245 -7.62 -0.06 15.43
C ASP A 245 -7.72 -1.33 14.56
N VAL A 246 -7.71 -1.13 13.26
CA VAL A 246 -7.83 -2.20 12.27
C VAL A 246 -6.71 -2.11 11.25
N LEU A 247 -5.97 -3.20 11.09
CA LEU A 247 -5.01 -3.37 10.00
C LEU A 247 -5.66 -4.22 8.90
N TYR A 248 -5.58 -3.73 7.67
CA TYR A 248 -5.92 -4.49 6.47
C TYR A 248 -4.65 -4.99 5.82
N VAL A 249 -4.69 -6.21 5.31
CA VAL A 249 -3.52 -6.92 4.73
C VAL A 249 -3.90 -7.44 3.35
N ALA A 250 -3.20 -7.00 2.33
CA ALA A 250 -3.21 -7.65 1.03
C ALA A 250 -2.24 -8.84 1.11
N ALA A 251 -2.78 -10.05 1.01
CA ALA A 251 -1.99 -11.27 1.08
C ALA A 251 -1.91 -11.89 -0.32
N GLU A 252 -0.87 -11.51 -1.05
CA GLU A 252 -0.59 -11.91 -2.42
C GLU A 252 -0.61 -13.43 -2.57
N GLY A 253 0.13 -14.15 -1.71
CA GLY A 253 0.22 -15.60 -1.75
C GLY A 253 -1.07 -16.34 -1.35
N ASP A 254 -2.09 -15.64 -0.83
CA ASP A 254 -3.40 -16.18 -0.46
C ASP A 254 -4.52 -15.71 -1.42
N ASP A 255 -4.24 -14.81 -2.37
CA ASP A 255 -5.23 -14.12 -3.21
C ASP A 255 -6.38 -13.51 -2.39
N ALA A 256 -6.07 -12.86 -1.28
CA ALA A 256 -7.08 -12.41 -0.33
C ALA A 256 -6.71 -11.10 0.36
N ILE A 257 -7.75 -10.37 0.78
CA ILE A 257 -7.63 -9.22 1.68
C ILE A 257 -8.14 -9.64 3.07
N TYR A 258 -7.29 -9.44 4.07
CA TYR A 258 -7.60 -9.74 5.47
C TYR A 258 -7.82 -8.49 6.29
N LYS A 259 -8.56 -8.64 7.37
CA LYS A 259 -8.84 -7.62 8.38
C LYS A 259 -8.42 -8.11 9.77
N LEU A 260 -7.48 -7.41 10.39
CA LEU A 260 -6.93 -7.70 11.71
C LEU A 260 -7.38 -6.62 12.70
N LYS A 261 -8.30 -6.95 13.60
CA LYS A 261 -8.79 -6.02 14.63
C LYS A 261 -7.86 -5.99 15.85
N GLY A 262 -7.68 -4.81 16.45
CA GLY A 262 -6.84 -4.63 17.64
C GLY A 262 -5.34 -4.67 17.32
N ALA A 263 -4.94 -4.45 16.07
CA ALA A 263 -3.56 -4.59 15.61
C ALA A 263 -2.59 -3.64 16.33
N GLY A 264 -3.02 -2.40 16.61
CA GLY A 264 -2.22 -1.39 17.30
C GLY A 264 -2.00 -1.67 18.79
N HIS A 265 -2.78 -2.59 19.38
CA HIS A 265 -2.70 -2.94 20.79
C HIS A 265 -2.44 -4.43 21.03
N ALA A 266 -2.23 -5.21 19.97
CA ALA A 266 -1.94 -6.64 20.07
C ALA A 266 -0.68 -6.89 20.92
N THR A 267 -0.75 -7.86 21.83
CA THR A 267 0.37 -8.29 22.68
C THR A 267 0.92 -9.65 22.26
N GLY A 268 0.51 -10.14 21.09
CA GLY A 268 0.93 -11.43 20.51
C GLY A 268 0.22 -11.68 19.20
N ASP A 269 0.46 -12.84 18.64
CA ASP A 269 -0.06 -13.27 17.35
C ASP A 269 -1.58 -13.48 17.38
N LEU A 270 -2.29 -12.80 16.49
CA LEU A 270 -3.74 -12.87 16.29
C LEU A 270 -4.13 -13.81 15.12
N GLY A 271 -3.17 -14.54 14.56
CA GLY A 271 -3.34 -15.31 13.31
C GLY A 271 -3.48 -14.41 12.09
N LYS A 272 -4.01 -14.96 10.98
CA LYS A 272 -4.21 -14.18 9.73
C LYS A 272 -5.29 -13.09 9.84
N GLY A 273 -6.12 -13.10 10.88
CA GLY A 273 -7.30 -12.27 10.97
C GLY A 273 -8.48 -12.82 10.16
N GLN A 274 -9.45 -11.97 9.84
CA GLN A 274 -10.66 -12.33 9.08
C GLN A 274 -10.46 -12.00 7.60
N VAL A 275 -10.70 -12.98 6.70
CA VAL A 275 -10.86 -12.71 5.27
C VAL A 275 -12.07 -11.79 5.07
N ILE A 276 -11.87 -10.69 4.33
CA ILE A 276 -12.97 -9.80 3.93
C ILE A 276 -13.26 -9.89 2.44
N TYR A 277 -12.27 -10.27 1.62
CA TYR A 277 -12.43 -10.42 0.19
C TYR A 277 -11.46 -11.47 -0.38
N ASP A 278 -11.96 -12.43 -1.14
CA ASP A 278 -11.22 -13.55 -1.73
C ASP A 278 -11.86 -14.07 -3.05
N ASP A 279 -12.53 -13.20 -3.79
CA ASP A 279 -13.13 -13.56 -5.08
C ASP A 279 -12.03 -13.67 -6.15
N HIS A 280 -11.57 -14.89 -6.39
CA HIS A 280 -10.54 -15.23 -7.38
C HIS A 280 -10.94 -14.97 -8.85
N THR A 281 -12.16 -14.51 -9.13
CA THR A 281 -12.55 -14.00 -10.47
C THR A 281 -12.19 -12.52 -10.64
N VAL A 282 -11.85 -11.85 -9.55
CA VAL A 282 -11.54 -10.42 -9.50
C VAL A 282 -10.16 -10.16 -8.93
N LEU A 283 -9.76 -10.90 -7.89
CA LEU A 283 -8.51 -10.68 -7.15
C LEU A 283 -7.46 -11.72 -7.55
N HIS A 284 -6.31 -11.25 -7.99
CA HIS A 284 -5.18 -12.06 -8.43
C HIS A 284 -3.88 -11.43 -7.93
N GLY A 285 -3.25 -12.01 -6.90
CA GLY A 285 -2.03 -11.52 -6.30
C GLY A 285 -2.13 -10.05 -5.85
N PRO A 286 -2.95 -9.71 -4.85
CA PRO A 286 -3.07 -8.32 -4.39
C PRO A 286 -1.76 -7.86 -3.74
N LEU A 287 -1.21 -6.73 -4.25
CA LEU A 287 0.07 -6.16 -3.83
C LEU A 287 -0.13 -4.89 -2.98
N GLY A 288 -0.01 -3.71 -3.57
CA GLY A 288 -0.23 -2.47 -2.83
C GLY A 288 -1.65 -2.38 -2.23
N LEU A 289 -1.77 -1.80 -1.04
CA LEU A 289 -3.07 -1.58 -0.38
C LEU A 289 -3.09 -0.21 0.29
N ILE A 290 -4.06 0.62 -0.06
CA ILE A 290 -4.24 1.95 0.49
C ILE A 290 -5.70 2.26 0.77
N PHE A 291 -5.96 3.27 1.59
CA PHE A 291 -7.29 3.87 1.68
C PHE A 291 -7.51 4.90 0.57
N ALA A 292 -8.67 4.81 -0.06
CA ALA A 292 -9.21 5.86 -0.89
C ALA A 292 -9.72 7.04 -0.03
N PRO A 293 -9.84 8.26 -0.56
CA PRO A 293 -10.39 9.40 0.18
C PRO A 293 -11.82 9.22 0.69
N ASN A 294 -12.62 8.33 0.08
CA ASN A 294 -13.97 7.97 0.54
C ASN A 294 -13.96 6.91 1.65
N GLY A 295 -12.77 6.42 2.05
CA GLY A 295 -12.58 5.40 3.07
C GLY A 295 -12.70 3.95 2.58
N ASP A 296 -12.87 3.72 1.29
CA ASP A 296 -12.77 2.38 0.71
C ASP A 296 -11.29 1.95 0.60
N LEU A 297 -11.06 0.65 0.41
CA LEU A 297 -9.74 0.10 0.18
C LEU A 297 -9.49 -0.02 -1.32
N ILE A 298 -8.28 0.31 -1.74
CA ILE A 298 -7.81 0.10 -3.11
C ILE A 298 -6.59 -0.80 -3.06
N THR A 299 -6.59 -1.87 -3.84
CA THR A 299 -5.43 -2.75 -4.02
C THR A 299 -4.99 -2.78 -5.47
N ALA A 300 -3.67 -2.82 -5.68
CA ALA A 300 -3.08 -3.18 -6.95
C ALA A 300 -3.25 -4.69 -7.11
N ASN A 301 -3.80 -5.09 -8.24
CA ASN A 301 -4.18 -6.46 -8.54
C ASN A 301 -3.38 -6.94 -9.74
N ALA A 302 -3.12 -8.23 -9.78
CA ALA A 302 -2.56 -8.84 -10.96
C ALA A 302 -1.06 -9.13 -10.93
N ASP A 303 -0.60 -9.88 -9.93
CA ASP A 303 0.68 -10.57 -10.11
C ASP A 303 0.55 -11.64 -11.20
N PRO A 304 1.42 -11.65 -12.24
CA PRO A 304 1.39 -12.63 -13.31
C PRO A 304 1.46 -14.09 -12.83
N ALA A 305 2.05 -14.36 -11.68
CA ALA A 305 2.15 -15.69 -11.09
C ALA A 305 0.78 -16.29 -10.75
N HIS A 306 -0.20 -15.45 -10.44
CA HIS A 306 -1.54 -15.86 -10.04
C HIS A 306 -2.54 -15.91 -11.19
N PHE A 307 -2.13 -15.54 -12.40
CA PHE A 307 -2.98 -15.69 -13.58
C PHE A 307 -2.88 -17.11 -14.16
N PRO A 308 -3.99 -17.69 -14.64
CA PRO A 308 -3.91 -18.87 -15.48
C PRO A 308 -3.02 -18.55 -16.71
N PRO A 309 -2.24 -19.51 -17.21
CA PRO A 309 -1.35 -19.28 -18.37
C PRO A 309 -2.01 -18.75 -19.65
N SER A 310 -3.35 -18.78 -19.69
CA SER A 310 -4.18 -18.25 -20.79
C SER A 310 -4.78 -16.88 -20.49
N ALA A 311 -4.53 -16.31 -19.31
CA ALA A 311 -5.12 -15.03 -18.94
C ALA A 311 -4.46 -13.90 -19.74
N THR A 312 -5.33 -13.07 -20.29
CA THR A 312 -4.96 -11.83 -20.99
C THR A 312 -5.45 -10.61 -20.20
N ASP A 313 -5.77 -10.83 -18.92
CA ASP A 313 -6.29 -9.77 -18.09
C ASP A 313 -5.21 -8.72 -17.84
N PRO A 314 -5.52 -7.44 -18.06
CA PRO A 314 -4.59 -6.35 -17.84
C PRO A 314 -4.33 -6.17 -16.33
N SER A 315 -3.28 -5.43 -15.99
CA SER A 315 -3.10 -4.93 -14.64
C SER A 315 -4.27 -4.06 -14.20
N GLU A 316 -4.76 -4.30 -13.01
CA GLU A 316 -5.98 -3.73 -12.53
C GLU A 316 -5.80 -3.10 -11.14
N ILE A 317 -6.66 -2.13 -10.87
CA ILE A 317 -6.91 -1.63 -9.53
C ILE A 317 -8.29 -2.12 -9.10
N VAL A 318 -8.36 -2.73 -7.93
CA VAL A 318 -9.61 -3.22 -7.33
C VAL A 318 -9.97 -2.35 -6.14
N GLU A 319 -11.21 -1.87 -6.11
CA GLU A 319 -11.79 -1.09 -5.01
C GLU A 319 -12.83 -1.95 -4.28
N ILE A 320 -12.68 -2.06 -2.96
CA ILE A 320 -13.59 -2.76 -2.06
C ILE A 320 -13.88 -1.88 -0.84
N THR A 321 -15.04 -2.07 -0.22
CA THR A 321 -15.32 -1.41 1.07
C THR A 321 -14.56 -2.09 2.21
N PRO A 322 -14.36 -1.43 3.38
CA PRO A 322 -13.70 -2.02 4.55
C PRO A 322 -14.42 -3.25 5.17
N ASP A 323 -15.64 -3.53 4.74
CA ASP A 323 -16.39 -4.73 5.12
C ASP A 323 -16.33 -5.84 4.03
N GLY A 324 -15.60 -5.60 2.93
CA GLY A 324 -15.35 -6.58 1.88
C GLY A 324 -16.39 -6.59 0.75
N THR A 325 -17.19 -5.54 0.60
CA THR A 325 -18.08 -5.43 -0.56
C THR A 325 -17.29 -4.94 -1.78
N PHE A 326 -17.35 -5.68 -2.88
CA PHE A 326 -16.76 -5.24 -4.16
C PHE A 326 -17.45 -3.96 -4.65
N VAL A 327 -16.65 -2.98 -5.02
CA VAL A 327 -17.11 -1.71 -5.58
C VAL A 327 -16.90 -1.68 -7.08
N ARG A 328 -15.64 -1.86 -7.53
CA ARG A 328 -15.27 -1.95 -8.95
C ARG A 328 -13.84 -2.40 -9.14
N LYS A 329 -13.51 -2.72 -10.38
CA LYS A 329 -12.13 -2.82 -10.89
C LYS A 329 -11.97 -2.01 -12.16
N PHE A 330 -10.75 -1.59 -12.45
CA PHE A 330 -10.41 -0.92 -13.72
C PHE A 330 -8.97 -1.22 -14.12
N SER A 331 -8.76 -1.37 -15.41
CA SER A 331 -7.44 -1.59 -15.98
C SER A 331 -6.64 -0.30 -16.00
N ILE A 332 -5.37 -0.39 -15.67
CA ILE A 332 -4.42 0.73 -15.72
C ILE A 332 -3.34 0.51 -16.79
N ASP A 333 -3.01 -0.73 -17.09
CA ASP A 333 -2.04 -1.13 -18.09
C ASP A 333 -2.51 -2.42 -18.78
N PRO A 334 -2.29 -2.60 -20.11
CA PRO A 334 -2.68 -3.82 -20.81
C PRO A 334 -1.84 -5.05 -20.45
N ASN A 335 -0.69 -4.86 -19.78
CA ASN A 335 0.18 -5.95 -19.37
C ASN A 335 -0.22 -6.46 -17.99
N PRO A 336 -0.38 -7.77 -17.78
CA PRO A 336 -0.69 -8.30 -16.46
C PRO A 336 0.47 -8.09 -15.50
N GLY A 337 0.15 -7.84 -14.22
CA GLY A 337 1.10 -7.78 -13.12
C GLY A 337 1.99 -6.55 -13.05
N SER A 338 1.63 -5.45 -13.69
CA SER A 338 2.50 -4.27 -13.77
C SER A 338 2.29 -3.24 -12.64
N ALA A 339 1.17 -3.29 -11.91
CA ALA A 339 0.90 -2.33 -10.84
C ALA A 339 1.38 -2.86 -9.48
N PHE A 340 2.22 -2.09 -8.80
CA PHE A 340 2.73 -2.45 -7.47
C PHE A 340 2.24 -1.49 -6.38
N ALA A 341 3.05 -0.55 -5.94
CA ALA A 341 2.65 0.38 -4.91
C ALA A 341 1.76 1.50 -5.46
N MET A 342 0.90 1.99 -4.58
CA MET A 342 0.01 3.11 -4.84
C MET A 342 0.08 4.13 -3.70
N ALA A 343 -0.27 5.37 -3.99
CA ALA A 343 -0.39 6.43 -3.00
C ALA A 343 -1.49 7.42 -3.36
N ILE A 344 -2.13 7.99 -2.34
CA ILE A 344 -2.85 9.25 -2.48
C ILE A 344 -1.88 10.36 -2.05
N ASN A 345 -1.48 11.20 -2.99
CA ASN A 345 -0.62 12.34 -2.72
C ASN A 345 -1.47 13.56 -2.37
N ASN A 346 -1.56 13.85 -1.08
CA ASN A 346 -2.24 15.03 -0.54
C ASN A 346 -1.26 16.22 -0.49
N LYS A 347 -0.95 16.76 -1.67
CA LYS A 347 0.02 17.83 -1.82
C LYS A 347 -0.39 19.14 -1.12
N ASP A 348 -1.66 19.46 -1.20
CA ASP A 348 -2.28 20.60 -0.54
C ASP A 348 -3.76 20.28 -0.21
N ARG A 349 -4.44 21.19 0.49
CA ARG A 349 -5.84 20.99 0.89
C ARG A 349 -6.84 20.95 -0.30
N PHE A 350 -6.38 21.12 -1.54
CA PHE A 350 -7.21 21.38 -2.70
C PHE A 350 -6.92 20.49 -3.91
N SER A 351 -5.79 19.78 -3.92
CA SER A 351 -5.38 18.94 -5.05
C SER A 351 -4.79 17.62 -4.60
N ASP A 352 -5.62 16.59 -4.62
CA ASP A 352 -5.18 15.22 -4.42
C ASP A 352 -4.76 14.60 -5.74
N GLN A 353 -3.79 13.70 -5.69
CA GLN A 353 -3.35 12.91 -6.82
C GLN A 353 -3.42 11.42 -6.44
N PHE A 354 -3.91 10.59 -7.35
CA PHE A 354 -3.72 9.16 -7.29
C PHE A 354 -2.46 8.80 -8.08
N VAL A 355 -1.57 8.06 -7.45
CA VAL A 355 -0.29 7.70 -8.02
C VAL A 355 -0.10 6.19 -7.89
N TYR A 356 0.43 5.56 -8.93
CA TYR A 356 0.90 4.18 -8.87
C TYR A 356 2.23 4.03 -9.61
N VAL A 357 2.96 2.98 -9.29
CA VAL A 357 4.16 2.56 -10.03
C VAL A 357 3.83 1.36 -10.90
N ASP A 358 4.40 1.34 -12.09
CA ASP A 358 4.27 0.31 -13.10
C ASP A 358 5.66 -0.29 -13.34
N ASP A 359 5.84 -1.55 -12.97
CA ASP A 359 7.14 -2.21 -13.03
C ASP A 359 7.49 -2.70 -14.43
N PHE A 360 6.49 -2.99 -15.28
CA PHE A 360 6.69 -3.48 -16.65
C PHE A 360 7.37 -2.42 -17.53
N VAL A 361 6.92 -1.16 -17.42
CA VAL A 361 7.49 -0.02 -18.17
C VAL A 361 8.45 0.82 -17.33
N SER A 362 8.60 0.51 -16.05
CA SER A 362 9.42 1.25 -15.07
C SER A 362 9.04 2.72 -14.99
N ASP A 363 7.75 2.97 -14.81
CA ASP A 363 7.15 4.30 -14.74
C ASP A 363 6.43 4.55 -13.40
N CYS A 364 6.31 5.82 -13.07
CA CYS A 364 5.40 6.34 -12.05
C CYS A 364 4.30 7.14 -12.77
N THR A 365 3.06 6.71 -12.62
CA THR A 365 1.90 7.33 -13.27
C THR A 365 1.08 8.13 -12.26
N ILE A 366 0.80 9.41 -12.60
CA ILE A 366 0.21 10.40 -11.71
C ILE A 366 -1.08 10.96 -12.30
N TRP A 367 -2.21 10.72 -11.63
CA TRP A 367 -3.52 11.23 -11.98
C TRP A 367 -3.94 12.36 -11.05
N SER A 368 -4.35 13.50 -11.60
CA SER A 368 -4.97 14.56 -10.80
C SER A 368 -6.40 14.19 -10.45
N LEU A 369 -6.74 14.25 -9.18
CA LEU A 369 -8.09 14.01 -8.68
C LEU A 369 -8.93 15.29 -8.73
N SER A 370 -10.23 15.15 -8.99
CA SER A 370 -11.14 16.30 -8.99
C SER A 370 -11.39 16.77 -7.56
N THR A 371 -11.18 18.06 -7.31
CA THR A 371 -11.48 18.71 -6.03
C THR A 371 -12.94 19.13 -5.87
N SER A 372 -13.86 18.62 -6.70
CA SER A 372 -15.28 18.85 -6.43
C SER A 372 -15.57 18.26 -5.05
N LYS A 373 -15.84 19.16 -4.07
CA LYS A 373 -16.22 18.77 -2.72
C LYS A 373 -17.29 17.69 -2.81
N LEU A 374 -17.01 16.55 -2.15
CA LEU A 374 -18.08 15.64 -1.80
C LEU A 374 -19.15 16.43 -1.02
N PRO A 375 -20.40 16.23 -1.34
CA PRO A 375 -21.50 16.88 -0.63
C PRO A 375 -21.52 16.52 0.85
#